data_964dee87992866a9e2ad29587a78d65c
#
_entry.id   964dee87992866a9e2ad29587a78d65c
#
_cell.length_a   1.000
_cell.length_b   1.000
_cell.length_c   1.000
_cell.angle_alpha   90.00
_cell.angle_beta   90.00
_cell.angle_gamma   90.00
#
_symmetry.space_group_name_H-M   'P 1'
#
loop_
_entity.id
_entity.type
_entity.pdbx_description
1 polymer ?
#
loop_
_entity_poly.entity_id
_entity_poly.type
_entity_poly.pdbx_seq_one_letter_code
_entity_poly.pdbx_strand_id
1 'polypeptide(L)'
;MTGDGPPLLIFNGIGASAGLLRPLMLRLNVTCITFDLPGVGASRPSLVPRRMRHLARLAAQVLDTLGIRECHVMGVSWGGGLAQQFARQYPRRTQRLILAATSTGQVMVPPRPSVILRMATPLRYLSAGHFVNIAGEIYGGDFRHDAARVKEHARHMTPPSITGYLGQLYTLTGWTSLFWLHEIKAPALVMAGTDDPIIPMANARILAQRLPNGRLNTYDCGHLFILTRLDQVARDIDAFLDTRTV
;
A
#
# COMPACT_ATOMS: atom_id res chain seq x y z
N MET A 1 13.63 -10.07 -3.97
CA MET A 1 13.91 -9.05 -5.00
C MET A 1 13.59 -9.64 -6.36
N THR A 2 13.08 -8.84 -7.29
CA THR A 2 12.73 -9.23 -8.67
C THR A 2 12.97 -8.06 -9.62
N GLY A 3 13.44 -8.35 -10.85
CA GLY A 3 13.68 -7.35 -11.91
C GLY A 3 15.10 -6.77 -11.90
N ASP A 4 15.38 -6.02 -12.96
CA ASP A 4 16.61 -5.29 -13.18
C ASP A 4 16.29 -3.80 -13.32
N GLY A 5 17.13 -2.91 -12.81
CA GLY A 5 16.93 -1.47 -12.88
C GLY A 5 16.99 -0.78 -11.52
N PRO A 6 16.55 0.50 -11.44
CA PRO A 6 16.56 1.26 -10.19
C PRO A 6 15.78 0.55 -9.08
N PRO A 7 16.22 0.61 -7.82
CA PRO A 7 15.53 -0.06 -6.73
C PRO A 7 14.20 0.63 -6.39
N LEU A 8 13.13 -0.18 -6.24
CA LEU A 8 11.80 0.23 -5.77
C LEU A 8 11.44 -0.57 -4.52
N LEU A 9 11.41 0.09 -3.37
CA LEU A 9 10.95 -0.46 -2.10
C LEU A 9 9.43 -0.43 -2.05
N ILE A 10 8.77 -1.60 -1.84
CA ILE A 10 7.31 -1.73 -1.88
C ILE A 10 6.78 -2.19 -0.52
N PHE A 11 5.80 -1.46 0.01
CA PHE A 11 5.04 -1.80 1.21
C PHE A 11 3.62 -2.22 0.84
N ASN A 12 3.22 -3.42 1.26
CA ASN A 12 1.90 -3.98 0.99
C ASN A 12 0.80 -3.46 1.92
N GLY A 13 -0.46 -3.72 1.55
CA GLY A 13 -1.63 -3.44 2.37
C GLY A 13 -1.66 -4.26 3.67
N ILE A 14 -2.62 -3.91 4.54
CA ILE A 14 -2.78 -4.56 5.84
C ILE A 14 -3.04 -6.07 5.68
N GLY A 15 -2.25 -6.89 6.37
CA GLY A 15 -2.35 -8.35 6.34
C GLY A 15 -1.86 -9.02 5.06
N ALA A 16 -1.43 -8.26 4.06
CA ALA A 16 -1.00 -8.79 2.76
C ALA A 16 0.48 -9.18 2.78
N SER A 17 0.78 -10.42 2.37
CA SER A 17 2.16 -10.90 2.22
C SER A 17 2.87 -10.26 1.02
N ALA A 18 4.19 -10.35 1.00
CA ALA A 18 5.05 -9.85 -0.07
C ALA A 18 4.68 -10.42 -1.46
N GLY A 19 4.13 -11.64 -1.50
CA GLY A 19 3.73 -12.30 -2.74
C GLY A 19 2.51 -11.70 -3.44
N LEU A 20 1.65 -10.96 -2.75
CA LEU A 20 0.40 -10.44 -3.32
C LEU A 20 0.64 -9.53 -4.54
N LEU A 21 1.67 -8.70 -4.50
CA LEU A 21 2.00 -7.76 -5.60
C LEU A 21 2.96 -8.34 -6.64
N ARG A 22 3.30 -9.64 -6.55
CA ARG A 22 4.21 -10.27 -7.52
C ARG A 22 3.76 -10.09 -8.97
N PRO A 23 2.47 -10.21 -9.34
CA PRO A 23 2.03 -9.97 -10.72
C PRO A 23 2.37 -8.56 -11.23
N LEU A 24 2.27 -7.53 -10.38
CA LEU A 24 2.70 -6.18 -10.72
C LEU A 24 4.23 -6.09 -10.81
N MET A 25 4.94 -6.59 -9.80
CA MET A 25 6.41 -6.54 -9.73
C MET A 25 7.10 -7.13 -10.96
N LEU A 26 6.49 -8.18 -11.57
CA LEU A 26 7.00 -8.82 -12.79
C LEU A 26 6.78 -8.00 -14.07
N ARG A 27 6.01 -6.91 -14.00
CA ARG A 27 5.70 -6.03 -15.14
C ARG A 27 6.47 -4.71 -15.10
N LEU A 28 7.10 -4.41 -13.96
CA LEU A 28 7.82 -3.15 -13.77
C LEU A 28 9.28 -3.26 -14.25
N ASN A 29 9.77 -2.21 -14.87
CA ASN A 29 11.15 -2.08 -15.35
C ASN A 29 12.12 -1.59 -14.25
N VAL A 30 11.97 -2.12 -13.03
CA VAL A 30 12.73 -1.74 -11.83
C VAL A 30 13.08 -2.96 -11.00
N THR A 31 14.08 -2.85 -10.14
CA THR A 31 14.37 -3.87 -9.12
C THR A 31 13.42 -3.72 -7.94
N CYS A 32 12.36 -4.52 -7.89
CA CYS A 32 11.39 -4.51 -6.80
C CYS A 32 11.94 -5.18 -5.54
N ILE A 33 11.83 -4.48 -4.41
CA ILE A 33 12.23 -4.94 -3.09
C ILE A 33 10.98 -4.93 -2.21
N THR A 34 10.59 -6.08 -1.71
CA THR A 34 9.49 -6.21 -0.74
C THR A 34 9.85 -7.27 0.29
N PHE A 35 9.26 -7.18 1.47
CA PHE A 35 9.45 -8.14 2.55
C PHE A 35 8.19 -8.20 3.41
N ASP A 36 8.00 -9.34 4.05
CA ASP A 36 6.89 -9.53 4.97
C ASP A 36 7.16 -8.78 6.28
N LEU A 37 6.22 -7.93 6.65
CA LEU A 37 6.26 -7.23 7.93
C LEU A 37 5.97 -8.20 9.10
N PRO A 38 6.35 -7.86 10.34
CA PRO A 38 6.15 -8.74 11.50
C PRO A 38 4.71 -9.25 11.62
N GLY A 39 4.55 -10.56 11.63
CA GLY A 39 3.26 -11.25 11.74
C GLY A 39 2.49 -11.43 10.43
N VAL A 40 3.12 -11.15 9.29
CA VAL A 40 2.56 -11.35 7.95
C VAL A 40 3.44 -12.33 7.18
N GLY A 41 2.84 -13.16 6.33
CA GLY A 41 3.55 -14.12 5.49
C GLY A 41 4.49 -15.03 6.31
N ALA A 42 5.77 -15.06 5.93
CA ALA A 42 6.79 -15.85 6.60
C ALA A 42 7.42 -15.18 7.83
N SER A 43 7.13 -13.88 8.07
CA SER A 43 7.72 -13.14 9.18
C SER A 43 7.03 -13.43 10.51
N ARG A 44 7.81 -13.76 11.53
CA ARG A 44 7.28 -13.98 12.89
C ARG A 44 6.64 -12.70 13.45
N PRO A 45 5.57 -12.82 14.25
CA PRO A 45 4.98 -11.67 14.94
C PRO A 45 5.99 -10.99 15.87
N SER A 46 5.89 -9.66 15.97
CA SER A 46 6.65 -8.91 16.98
C SER A 46 6.04 -9.11 18.36
N LEU A 47 6.86 -9.35 19.36
CA LEU A 47 6.43 -9.44 20.77
C LEU A 47 5.93 -8.09 21.30
N VAL A 48 6.44 -6.99 20.75
CA VAL A 48 6.06 -5.62 21.15
C VAL A 48 5.40 -4.92 19.97
N PRO A 49 4.21 -4.32 20.16
CA PRO A 49 3.55 -3.53 19.12
C PRO A 49 4.46 -2.39 18.62
N ARG A 50 4.56 -2.25 17.32
CA ARG A 50 5.43 -1.25 16.70
C ARG A 50 4.61 -0.07 16.20
N ARG A 51 5.19 1.13 16.18
CA ARG A 51 4.65 2.33 15.54
C ARG A 51 5.20 2.45 14.11
N MET A 52 4.54 3.20 13.24
CA MET A 52 4.97 3.45 11.85
C MET A 52 6.45 3.84 11.76
N ARG A 53 6.94 4.71 12.65
CA ARG A 53 8.35 5.14 12.70
C ARG A 53 9.34 3.99 12.91
N HIS A 54 8.95 2.97 13.67
CA HIS A 54 9.82 1.81 13.94
C HIS A 54 9.84 0.86 12.73
N LEU A 55 8.72 0.72 12.03
CA LEU A 55 8.65 -0.07 10.79
C LEU A 55 9.42 0.61 9.65
N ALA A 56 9.38 1.94 9.56
CA ALA A 56 10.20 2.70 8.61
C ALA A 56 11.70 2.52 8.89
N ARG A 57 12.11 2.46 10.18
CA ARG A 57 13.51 2.15 10.55
C ARG A 57 13.88 0.73 10.16
N LEU A 58 13.01 -0.25 10.39
CA LEU A 58 13.24 -1.63 9.96
C LEU A 58 13.45 -1.71 8.43
N ALA A 59 12.63 -0.99 7.66
CA ALA A 59 12.78 -0.93 6.21
C ALA A 59 14.13 -0.32 5.79
N ALA A 60 14.58 0.74 6.48
CA ALA A 60 15.90 1.31 6.25
C ALA A 60 17.03 0.32 6.53
N GLN A 61 16.93 -0.46 7.61
CA GLN A 61 17.89 -1.52 7.93
C GLN A 61 17.93 -2.63 6.87
N VAL A 62 16.78 -3.01 6.29
CA VAL A 62 16.72 -3.95 5.16
C VAL A 62 17.49 -3.39 3.96
N LEU A 63 17.28 -2.12 3.61
CA LEU A 63 18.03 -1.48 2.53
C LEU A 63 19.54 -1.42 2.82
N ASP A 64 19.94 -1.17 4.09
CA ASP A 64 21.35 -1.16 4.51
C ASP A 64 22.00 -2.54 4.31
N THR A 65 21.29 -3.61 4.71
CA THR A 65 21.75 -5.00 4.49
C THR A 65 21.93 -5.34 3.01
N LEU A 66 21.12 -4.73 2.13
CA LEU A 66 21.20 -4.91 0.68
C LEU A 66 22.19 -3.95 0.01
N GLY A 67 22.87 -3.08 0.75
CA GLY A 67 23.79 -2.08 0.22
C GLY A 67 23.12 -0.95 -0.57
N ILE A 68 21.80 -0.76 -0.41
CA ILE A 68 21.01 0.21 -1.18
C ILE A 68 20.94 1.52 -0.40
N ARG A 69 21.55 2.57 -0.94
CA ARG A 69 21.60 3.91 -0.31
C ARG A 69 20.32 4.70 -0.54
N GLU A 70 19.77 4.66 -1.74
CA GLU A 70 18.57 5.38 -2.18
C GLU A 70 17.70 4.50 -3.08
N CYS A 71 16.40 4.72 -3.06
CA CYS A 71 15.44 3.96 -3.85
C CYS A 71 14.18 4.78 -4.11
N HIS A 72 13.40 4.35 -5.08
CA HIS A 72 11.99 4.71 -5.16
C HIS A 72 11.22 4.00 -4.04
N VAL A 73 10.13 4.59 -3.58
CA VAL A 73 9.32 4.02 -2.49
C VAL A 73 7.87 3.96 -2.93
N MET A 74 7.24 2.81 -2.78
CA MET A 74 5.84 2.59 -3.09
C MET A 74 5.11 2.02 -1.88
N GLY A 75 3.90 2.48 -1.63
CA GLY A 75 3.03 1.90 -0.61
C GLY A 75 1.60 1.75 -1.08
N VAL A 76 1.01 0.59 -0.79
CA VAL A 76 -0.37 0.25 -1.14
C VAL A 76 -1.22 0.23 0.12
N SER A 77 -2.34 0.96 0.13
CA SER A 77 -3.30 0.97 1.24
C SER A 77 -2.61 1.32 2.57
N TRP A 78 -2.65 0.45 3.57
CA TRP A 78 -1.92 0.60 4.83
C TRP A 78 -0.41 0.85 4.60
N GLY A 79 0.19 0.14 3.65
CA GLY A 79 1.59 0.34 3.26
C GLY A 79 1.89 1.74 2.72
N GLY A 80 0.88 2.44 2.19
CA GLY A 80 1.00 3.84 1.80
C GLY A 80 1.28 4.76 3.00
N GLY A 81 0.71 4.46 4.18
CA GLY A 81 1.06 5.13 5.42
C GLY A 81 2.53 4.92 5.80
N LEU A 82 3.01 3.67 5.66
CA LEU A 82 4.42 3.36 5.92
C LEU A 82 5.37 4.01 4.91
N ALA A 83 4.99 4.09 3.64
CA ALA A 83 5.74 4.78 2.59
C ALA A 83 5.87 6.30 2.88
N GLN A 84 4.77 6.93 3.29
CA GLN A 84 4.78 8.33 3.73
C GLN A 84 5.70 8.55 4.94
N GLN A 85 5.61 7.66 5.95
CA GLN A 85 6.49 7.73 7.12
C GLN A 85 7.96 7.52 6.74
N PHE A 86 8.25 6.58 5.84
CA PHE A 86 9.60 6.34 5.36
C PHE A 86 10.16 7.57 4.62
N ALA A 87 9.39 8.12 3.67
CA ALA A 87 9.80 9.28 2.89
C ALA A 87 10.09 10.53 3.76
N ARG A 88 9.27 10.75 4.80
CA ARG A 88 9.52 11.82 5.79
C ARG A 88 10.79 11.58 6.60
N GLN A 89 10.98 10.34 7.07
CA GLN A 89 12.05 9.97 8.00
C GLN A 89 13.41 9.86 7.30
N TYR A 90 13.39 9.47 6.02
CA TYR A 90 14.55 9.23 5.18
C TYR A 90 14.46 9.99 3.83
N PRO A 91 14.36 11.33 3.84
CA PRO A 91 14.14 12.10 2.62
C PRO A 91 15.28 11.96 1.60
N ARG A 92 16.53 11.81 2.08
CA ARG A 92 17.70 11.59 1.20
C ARG A 92 17.78 10.19 0.59
N ARG A 93 16.98 9.24 1.09
CA ARG A 93 16.89 7.86 0.57
C ARG A 93 15.68 7.66 -0.34
N THR A 94 14.77 8.62 -0.40
CA THR A 94 13.54 8.55 -1.19
C THR A 94 13.66 9.38 -2.45
N GLN A 95 13.89 8.73 -3.58
CA GLN A 95 14.00 9.41 -4.88
C GLN A 95 12.63 9.85 -5.41
N ARG A 96 11.64 8.94 -5.41
CA ARG A 96 10.25 9.16 -5.82
C ARG A 96 9.32 8.38 -4.90
N LEU A 97 8.09 8.87 -4.72
CA LEU A 97 7.10 8.26 -3.86
C LEU A 97 5.85 7.87 -4.64
N ILE A 98 5.38 6.64 -4.50
CA ILE A 98 4.13 6.15 -5.11
C ILE A 98 3.18 5.74 -3.98
N LEU A 99 1.97 6.32 -3.99
CA LEU A 99 0.95 6.11 -2.98
C LEU A 99 -0.32 5.58 -3.64
N ALA A 100 -0.56 4.27 -3.56
CA ALA A 100 -1.70 3.61 -4.19
C ALA A 100 -2.79 3.25 -3.16
N ALA A 101 -4.05 3.62 -3.43
CA ALA A 101 -5.22 3.28 -2.61
C ALA A 101 -5.02 3.59 -1.11
N THR A 102 -4.49 4.76 -0.76
CA THR A 102 -4.10 5.11 0.61
C THR A 102 -4.61 6.48 1.05
N SER A 103 -4.39 6.80 2.32
CA SER A 103 -4.86 8.02 2.96
C SER A 103 -3.79 8.64 3.87
N THR A 104 -4.17 9.69 4.55
CA THR A 104 -3.34 10.38 5.56
C THR A 104 -3.33 9.68 6.93
N GLY A 105 -3.90 8.49 7.06
CA GLY A 105 -3.97 7.74 8.31
C GLY A 105 -5.23 8.02 9.12
N GLN A 106 -5.13 8.16 10.44
CA GLN A 106 -6.30 8.28 11.31
C GLN A 106 -7.16 9.52 11.01
N VAL A 107 -6.52 10.62 10.63
CA VAL A 107 -7.23 11.84 10.20
C VAL A 107 -7.41 11.78 8.68
N MET A 108 -8.54 11.24 8.26
CA MET A 108 -8.91 11.04 6.86
C MET A 108 -10.41 11.20 6.64
N VAL A 109 -10.86 11.33 5.39
CA VAL A 109 -12.27 11.14 5.06
C VAL A 109 -12.61 9.67 5.28
N PRO A 110 -13.48 9.34 6.26
CA PRO A 110 -13.69 7.96 6.66
C PRO A 110 -14.46 7.16 5.61
N PRO A 111 -14.25 5.84 5.53
CA PRO A 111 -15.15 4.92 4.84
C PRO A 111 -16.49 4.81 5.56
N ARG A 112 -17.45 4.11 4.93
CA ARG A 112 -18.72 3.79 5.58
C ARG A 112 -18.49 2.96 6.85
N PRO A 113 -19.31 3.11 7.93
CA PRO A 113 -19.14 2.36 9.17
C PRO A 113 -19.11 0.83 8.97
N SER A 114 -19.91 0.27 8.07
CA SER A 114 -19.89 -1.16 7.74
C SER A 114 -18.53 -1.63 7.23
N VAL A 115 -17.88 -0.84 6.39
CA VAL A 115 -16.53 -1.12 5.87
C VAL A 115 -15.49 -1.05 6.99
N ILE A 116 -15.58 -0.06 7.88
CA ILE A 116 -14.70 0.05 9.06
C ILE A 116 -14.79 -1.21 9.92
N LEU A 117 -16.00 -1.67 10.24
CA LEU A 117 -16.21 -2.87 11.05
C LEU A 117 -15.62 -4.12 10.41
N ARG A 118 -15.78 -4.28 9.09
CA ARG A 118 -15.18 -5.42 8.36
C ARG A 118 -13.66 -5.37 8.30
N MET A 119 -13.09 -4.18 8.26
CA MET A 119 -11.63 -3.98 8.25
C MET A 119 -10.99 -4.02 9.64
N ALA A 120 -11.77 -3.88 10.71
CA ALA A 120 -11.27 -3.91 12.09
C ALA A 120 -10.80 -5.30 12.54
N THR A 121 -11.16 -6.36 11.80
CA THR A 121 -10.82 -7.75 12.13
C THR A 121 -10.18 -8.47 10.94
N PRO A 122 -9.37 -9.53 11.16
CA PRO A 122 -8.80 -10.34 10.09
C PRO A 122 -9.81 -11.36 9.50
N LEU A 123 -11.08 -11.34 9.86
CA LEU A 123 -12.08 -12.36 9.47
C LEU A 123 -12.12 -12.64 7.97
N ARG A 124 -11.92 -11.61 7.14
CA ARG A 124 -11.87 -11.76 5.67
C ARG A 124 -10.74 -12.68 5.19
N TYR A 125 -9.71 -12.89 6.00
CA TYR A 125 -8.60 -13.79 5.69
C TYR A 125 -8.83 -15.21 6.21
N LEU A 126 -9.71 -15.38 7.22
CA LEU A 126 -9.90 -16.66 7.89
C LEU A 126 -10.96 -17.54 7.22
N SER A 127 -11.83 -16.95 6.40
CA SER A 127 -12.90 -17.68 5.72
C SER A 127 -13.09 -17.19 4.29
N ALA A 128 -12.78 -18.05 3.31
CA ALA A 128 -12.96 -17.75 1.90
C ALA A 128 -14.44 -17.47 1.56
N GLY A 129 -15.39 -18.20 2.17
CA GLY A 129 -16.82 -17.97 1.99
C GLY A 129 -17.25 -16.61 2.53
N HIS A 130 -16.79 -16.24 3.73
CA HIS A 130 -17.04 -14.91 4.28
C HIS A 130 -16.45 -13.81 3.38
N PHE A 131 -15.22 -14.00 2.92
CA PHE A 131 -14.57 -13.06 2.01
C PHE A 131 -15.40 -12.84 0.73
N VAL A 132 -15.84 -13.91 0.06
CA VAL A 132 -16.63 -13.83 -1.18
C VAL A 132 -17.89 -12.97 -0.98
N ASN A 133 -18.57 -13.14 0.16
CA ASN A 133 -19.80 -12.42 0.46
C ASN A 133 -19.60 -10.91 0.71
N ILE A 134 -18.44 -10.51 1.20
CA ILE A 134 -18.18 -9.10 1.56
C ILE A 134 -17.26 -8.37 0.59
N ALA A 135 -16.60 -9.09 -0.34
CA ALA A 135 -15.57 -8.53 -1.22
C ALA A 135 -16.06 -7.33 -2.04
N GLY A 136 -17.26 -7.40 -2.60
CA GLY A 136 -17.86 -6.29 -3.36
C GLY A 136 -18.10 -5.04 -2.50
N GLU A 137 -18.48 -5.23 -1.24
CA GLU A 137 -18.72 -4.12 -0.31
C GLU A 137 -17.41 -3.45 0.11
N ILE A 138 -16.36 -4.24 0.39
CA ILE A 138 -15.10 -3.69 0.92
C ILE A 138 -14.12 -3.24 -0.18
N TYR A 139 -14.11 -3.88 -1.36
CA TYR A 139 -13.15 -3.54 -2.41
C TYR A 139 -13.74 -2.73 -3.56
N GLY A 140 -15.06 -2.75 -3.76
CA GLY A 140 -15.70 -1.98 -4.83
C GLY A 140 -15.31 -2.41 -6.24
N GLY A 141 -15.60 -1.57 -7.23
CA GLY A 141 -15.23 -1.78 -8.62
C GLY A 141 -15.59 -3.17 -9.14
N ASP A 142 -14.68 -3.82 -9.83
CA ASP A 142 -14.86 -5.15 -10.43
C ASP A 142 -15.32 -6.20 -9.41
N PHE A 143 -14.93 -6.08 -8.14
CA PHE A 143 -15.31 -7.02 -7.08
C PHE A 143 -16.79 -7.02 -6.74
N ARG A 144 -17.56 -6.02 -7.21
CA ARG A 144 -19.03 -6.01 -7.06
C ARG A 144 -19.74 -6.95 -8.03
N HIS A 145 -19.15 -7.19 -9.20
CA HIS A 145 -19.85 -7.81 -10.33
C HIS A 145 -19.12 -9.04 -10.89
N ASP A 146 -17.85 -9.25 -10.54
CA ASP A 146 -17.04 -10.36 -11.05
C ASP A 146 -16.75 -11.39 -9.94
N ALA A 147 -17.68 -12.33 -9.77
CA ALA A 147 -17.55 -13.42 -8.80
C ALA A 147 -16.36 -14.35 -9.07
N ALA A 148 -15.95 -14.50 -10.35
CA ALA A 148 -14.80 -15.32 -10.71
C ALA A 148 -13.51 -14.69 -10.18
N ARG A 149 -13.35 -13.39 -10.37
CA ARG A 149 -12.22 -12.61 -9.86
C ARG A 149 -12.17 -12.60 -8.33
N VAL A 150 -13.32 -12.49 -7.66
CA VAL A 150 -13.40 -12.58 -6.19
C VAL A 150 -12.87 -13.93 -5.72
N LYS A 151 -13.31 -15.04 -6.33
CA LYS A 151 -12.87 -16.40 -5.99
C LYS A 151 -11.38 -16.60 -6.28
N GLU A 152 -10.90 -16.07 -7.40
CA GLU A 152 -9.48 -16.14 -7.78
C GLU A 152 -8.62 -15.41 -6.75
N HIS A 153 -8.99 -14.19 -6.37
CA HIS A 153 -8.28 -13.44 -5.35
C HIS A 153 -8.28 -14.19 -3.99
N ALA A 154 -9.42 -14.75 -3.60
CA ALA A 154 -9.55 -15.53 -2.35
C ALA A 154 -8.57 -16.71 -2.27
N ARG A 155 -8.30 -17.39 -3.40
CA ARG A 155 -7.36 -18.54 -3.46
C ARG A 155 -5.91 -18.12 -3.20
N HIS A 156 -5.55 -16.88 -3.55
CA HIS A 156 -4.18 -16.37 -3.41
C HIS A 156 -3.95 -15.60 -2.10
N MET A 157 -4.99 -15.42 -1.29
CA MET A 157 -4.87 -14.76 0.01
C MET A 157 -4.16 -15.65 1.01
N THR A 158 -3.06 -15.16 1.58
CA THR A 158 -2.37 -15.80 2.71
C THR A 158 -2.83 -15.09 3.99
N PRO A 159 -3.46 -15.80 4.94
CA PRO A 159 -3.89 -15.19 6.19
C PRO A 159 -2.69 -14.67 7.00
N PRO A 160 -2.74 -13.43 7.49
CA PRO A 160 -1.78 -12.96 8.49
C PRO A 160 -2.03 -13.65 9.84
N SER A 161 -1.04 -13.62 10.75
CA SER A 161 -1.34 -13.91 12.14
C SER A 161 -2.27 -12.88 12.74
N ILE A 162 -3.14 -13.27 13.66
CA ILE A 162 -4.06 -12.34 14.34
C ILE A 162 -3.27 -11.21 15.01
N THR A 163 -2.21 -11.54 15.72
CA THR A 163 -1.33 -10.56 16.39
C THR A 163 -0.63 -9.63 15.40
N GLY A 164 -0.22 -10.14 14.23
CA GLY A 164 0.36 -9.33 13.15
C GLY A 164 -0.64 -8.33 12.58
N TYR A 165 -1.87 -8.78 12.29
CA TYR A 165 -2.94 -7.93 11.80
C TYR A 165 -3.29 -6.82 12.80
N LEU A 166 -3.53 -7.20 14.07
CA LEU A 166 -3.81 -6.24 15.15
C LEU A 166 -2.63 -5.29 15.40
N GLY A 167 -1.39 -5.79 15.28
CA GLY A 167 -0.19 -4.97 15.33
C GLY A 167 -0.15 -3.91 14.24
N GLN A 168 -0.54 -4.26 13.00
CA GLN A 168 -0.63 -3.30 11.91
C GLN A 168 -1.76 -2.26 12.13
N LEU A 169 -2.92 -2.67 12.65
CA LEU A 169 -3.97 -1.71 13.04
C LEU A 169 -3.48 -0.75 14.13
N TYR A 170 -2.77 -1.28 15.14
CA TYR A 170 -2.19 -0.47 16.22
C TYR A 170 -1.23 0.61 15.69
N THR A 171 -0.48 0.36 14.62
CA THR A 171 0.43 1.38 14.06
C THR A 171 -0.30 2.64 13.62
N LEU A 172 -1.57 2.53 13.21
CA LEU A 172 -2.41 3.65 12.77
C LEU A 172 -2.95 4.47 13.94
N THR A 173 -2.99 3.91 15.16
CA THR A 173 -3.52 4.61 16.33
C THR A 173 -2.69 5.86 16.64
N GLY A 174 -3.29 7.03 16.53
CA GLY A 174 -2.63 8.33 16.72
C GLY A 174 -1.65 8.71 15.59
N TRP A 175 -1.58 7.92 14.50
CA TRP A 175 -0.72 8.26 13.36
C TRP A 175 -1.52 8.99 12.27
N THR A 176 -0.99 10.12 11.82
CA THR A 176 -1.47 10.82 10.63
C THR A 176 -0.34 11.55 9.95
N SER A 177 -0.38 11.61 8.63
CA SER A 177 0.56 12.39 7.81
C SER A 177 0.03 13.78 7.47
N LEU A 178 -1.26 14.03 7.68
CA LEU A 178 -1.96 15.22 7.17
C LEU A 178 -1.23 16.54 7.47
N PHE A 179 -0.64 16.65 8.65
CA PHE A 179 0.00 17.88 9.12
C PHE A 179 1.44 18.08 8.63
N TRP A 180 2.05 17.04 8.05
CA TRP A 180 3.46 17.08 7.63
C TRP A 180 3.71 16.55 6.20
N LEU A 181 2.68 16.27 5.41
CA LEU A 181 2.83 15.87 4.01
C LEU A 181 3.65 16.88 3.19
N HIS A 182 3.53 18.16 3.50
CA HIS A 182 4.28 19.25 2.85
C HIS A 182 5.81 19.17 3.07
N GLU A 183 6.26 18.38 4.05
CA GLU A 183 7.68 18.14 4.31
C GLU A 183 8.29 17.16 3.30
N ILE A 184 7.48 16.30 2.66
CA ILE A 184 7.93 15.32 1.66
C ILE A 184 8.14 16.02 0.33
N LYS A 185 9.41 16.25 -0.04
CA LYS A 185 9.80 16.97 -1.25
C LYS A 185 9.99 16.06 -2.47
N ALA A 186 10.10 14.75 -2.27
CA ALA A 186 10.20 13.79 -3.36
C ALA A 186 9.01 13.92 -4.31
N PRO A 187 9.21 13.85 -5.64
CA PRO A 187 8.10 13.72 -6.58
C PRO A 187 7.19 12.57 -6.18
N ALA A 188 5.88 12.79 -6.18
CA ALA A 188 4.92 11.82 -5.68
C ALA A 188 3.79 11.54 -6.67
N LEU A 189 3.53 10.25 -6.94
CA LEU A 189 2.38 9.78 -7.71
C LEU A 189 1.35 9.18 -6.73
N VAL A 190 0.19 9.79 -6.66
CA VAL A 190 -0.97 9.27 -5.94
C VAL A 190 -1.87 8.54 -6.93
N MET A 191 -2.24 7.30 -6.62
CA MET A 191 -3.03 6.43 -7.48
C MET A 191 -4.28 5.96 -6.72
N ALA A 192 -5.46 6.11 -7.31
CA ALA A 192 -6.72 5.79 -6.62
C ALA A 192 -7.78 5.21 -7.54
N GLY A 193 -8.53 4.23 -7.03
CA GLY A 193 -9.77 3.77 -7.66
C GLY A 193 -10.92 4.74 -7.39
N THR A 194 -11.76 5.01 -8.39
CA THR A 194 -12.90 5.94 -8.26
C THR A 194 -14.04 5.39 -7.42
N ASP A 195 -14.18 4.05 -7.36
CA ASP A 195 -15.16 3.31 -6.54
C ASP A 195 -14.46 2.54 -5.39
N ASP A 196 -13.52 3.19 -4.71
CA ASP A 196 -12.83 2.60 -3.53
C ASP A 196 -13.64 2.84 -2.25
N PRO A 197 -14.25 1.80 -1.65
CA PRO A 197 -15.03 1.96 -0.42
C PRO A 197 -14.18 2.03 0.85
N ILE A 198 -12.93 1.51 0.82
CA ILE A 198 -12.02 1.53 1.98
C ILE A 198 -11.36 2.89 2.10
N ILE A 199 -10.89 3.44 0.98
CA ILE A 199 -10.22 4.73 0.93
C ILE A 199 -10.99 5.63 -0.05
N PRO A 200 -12.02 6.36 0.41
CA PRO A 200 -12.77 7.27 -0.44
C PRO A 200 -11.85 8.21 -1.24
N MET A 201 -12.20 8.42 -2.52
CA MET A 201 -11.43 9.19 -3.50
C MET A 201 -10.97 10.58 -3.00
N ALA A 202 -11.73 11.19 -2.07
CA ALA A 202 -11.37 12.46 -1.46
C ALA A 202 -10.00 12.41 -0.75
N ASN A 203 -9.62 11.26 -0.19
CA ASN A 203 -8.31 11.08 0.46
C ASN A 203 -7.15 11.18 -0.53
N ALA A 204 -7.31 10.61 -1.73
CA ALA A 204 -6.30 10.71 -2.78
C ALA A 204 -6.12 12.17 -3.26
N ARG A 205 -7.22 12.92 -3.37
CA ARG A 205 -7.17 14.36 -3.67
C ARG A 205 -6.44 15.16 -2.60
N ILE A 206 -6.72 14.86 -1.31
CA ILE A 206 -6.02 15.49 -0.18
C ILE A 206 -4.52 15.19 -0.23
N LEU A 207 -4.13 13.93 -0.48
CA LEU A 207 -2.71 13.54 -0.61
C LEU A 207 -2.03 14.32 -1.74
N ALA A 208 -2.62 14.32 -2.94
CA ALA A 208 -2.04 14.97 -4.11
C ALA A 208 -1.90 16.49 -3.93
N GLN A 209 -2.87 17.13 -3.26
CA GLN A 209 -2.85 18.57 -3.00
C GLN A 209 -1.89 18.98 -1.89
N ARG A 210 -1.67 18.12 -0.88
CA ARG A 210 -0.80 18.41 0.26
C ARG A 210 0.68 18.08 0.01
N LEU A 211 0.96 17.17 -0.92
CA LEU A 211 2.32 16.87 -1.36
C LEU A 211 2.80 17.94 -2.33
N PRO A 212 3.94 18.62 -2.08
CA PRO A 212 4.40 19.73 -2.93
C PRO A 212 4.58 19.37 -4.40
N ASN A 213 4.98 18.13 -4.68
CA ASN A 213 5.20 17.59 -6.02
C ASN A 213 4.26 16.39 -6.29
N GLY A 214 3.01 16.50 -5.79
CA GLY A 214 2.00 15.44 -5.93
C GLY A 214 1.29 15.47 -7.27
N ARG A 215 1.17 14.29 -7.92
CA ARG A 215 0.33 14.06 -9.12
C ARG A 215 -0.71 13.00 -8.78
N LEU A 216 -1.91 13.07 -9.39
CA LEU A 216 -3.00 12.15 -9.15
C LEU A 216 -3.38 11.42 -10.43
N ASN A 217 -3.32 10.08 -10.41
CA ASN A 217 -3.88 9.21 -11.43
C ASN A 217 -5.08 8.46 -10.85
N THR A 218 -6.17 8.36 -11.61
CA THR A 218 -7.41 7.69 -11.20
C THR A 218 -7.75 6.54 -12.13
N TYR A 219 -8.34 5.49 -11.56
CA TYR A 219 -8.73 4.28 -12.26
C TYR A 219 -10.22 4.03 -12.05
N ASP A 220 -10.94 3.77 -13.13
CA ASP A 220 -12.35 3.35 -13.03
C ASP A 220 -12.41 1.91 -12.49
N CYS A 221 -12.23 1.80 -11.18
CA CYS A 221 -12.15 0.57 -10.42
C CYS A 221 -12.24 0.85 -8.91
N GLY A 222 -12.26 -0.23 -8.10
CA GLY A 222 -12.24 -0.16 -6.64
C GLY A 222 -10.83 -0.16 -6.01
N HIS A 223 -10.77 -0.53 -4.73
CA HIS A 223 -9.54 -0.55 -3.92
C HIS A 223 -8.39 -1.37 -4.52
N LEU A 224 -8.73 -2.48 -5.20
CA LEU A 224 -7.74 -3.42 -5.76
C LEU A 224 -7.42 -3.14 -7.24
N PHE A 225 -7.59 -1.89 -7.73
CA PHE A 225 -7.21 -1.50 -9.09
C PHE A 225 -5.78 -1.92 -9.46
N ILE A 226 -4.89 -1.93 -8.49
CA ILE A 226 -3.50 -2.35 -8.66
C ILE A 226 -3.35 -3.80 -9.13
N LEU A 227 -4.35 -4.65 -8.90
CA LEU A 227 -4.40 -6.03 -9.35
C LEU A 227 -5.32 -6.21 -10.57
N THR A 228 -6.34 -5.38 -10.72
CA THR A 228 -7.36 -5.52 -11.76
C THR A 228 -7.08 -4.66 -13.00
N ARG A 229 -6.23 -3.64 -12.89
CA ARG A 229 -5.76 -2.76 -13.98
C ARG A 229 -4.23 -2.86 -14.15
N LEU A 230 -3.68 -4.07 -14.00
CA LEU A 230 -2.26 -4.37 -13.87
C LEU A 230 -1.39 -3.70 -14.93
N ASP A 231 -1.74 -3.85 -16.21
CA ASP A 231 -0.93 -3.33 -17.32
C ASP A 231 -0.99 -1.79 -17.40
N GLN A 232 -2.14 -1.19 -17.08
CA GLN A 232 -2.27 0.27 -17.01
C GLN A 232 -1.46 0.82 -15.83
N VAL A 233 -1.60 0.21 -14.66
CA VAL A 233 -0.86 0.59 -13.44
C VAL A 233 0.64 0.47 -13.64
N ALA A 234 1.10 -0.62 -14.28
CA ALA A 234 2.53 -0.81 -14.55
C ALA A 234 3.08 0.28 -15.48
N ARG A 235 2.39 0.58 -16.60
CA ARG A 235 2.78 1.67 -17.51
C ARG A 235 2.85 3.02 -16.81
N ASP A 236 1.86 3.35 -15.97
CA ASP A 236 1.82 4.63 -15.26
C ASP A 236 2.96 4.75 -14.24
N ILE A 237 3.29 3.65 -13.55
CA ILE A 237 4.42 3.58 -12.62
C ILE A 237 5.74 3.75 -13.38
N ASP A 238 5.98 2.97 -14.44
CA ASP A 238 7.22 3.05 -15.22
C ASP A 238 7.39 4.44 -15.81
N ALA A 239 6.35 5.01 -16.43
CA ALA A 239 6.39 6.38 -16.96
C ALA A 239 6.70 7.43 -15.88
N PHE A 240 6.20 7.24 -14.65
CA PHE A 240 6.53 8.13 -13.54
C PHE A 240 7.97 7.94 -13.06
N LEU A 241 8.48 6.72 -13.05
CA LEU A 241 9.85 6.42 -12.59
C LEU A 241 10.91 6.78 -13.63
N ASP A 242 10.60 6.66 -14.93
CA ASP A 242 11.51 6.99 -16.04
C ASP A 242 11.69 8.50 -16.28
N THR A 243 10.82 9.35 -15.74
CA THR A 243 10.94 10.79 -15.96
C THR A 243 12.30 11.26 -15.44
N ARG A 244 13.26 11.44 -16.33
CA ARG A 244 14.52 12.13 -16.04
C ARG A 244 14.13 13.49 -15.48
N THR A 245 14.65 13.81 -14.30
CA THR A 245 14.42 15.10 -13.64
C THR A 245 14.77 16.21 -14.63
N VAL A 246 13.75 16.96 -15.08
CA VAL A 246 13.94 18.23 -15.75
C VAL A 246 14.29 19.27 -14.72
#